data_64b5e982da12b1868637bfa5ae05a793
#
_entry.id   64b5e982da12b1868637bfa5ae05a793
#
_cell.length_a   1.000
_cell.length_b   1.000
_cell.length_c   1.000
_cell.angle_alpha   90.00
_cell.angle_beta   90.00
_cell.angle_gamma   90.00
#
_symmetry.space_group_name_H-M   'P 1'
#
loop_
_entity.id
_entity.type
_entity.pdbx_description
1 polymer ?
#
loop_
_entity_poly.entity_id
_entity_poly.type
_entity_poly.pdbx_seq_one_letter_code
_entity_poly.pdbx_strand_id
1 'polypeptide(L)'
;MKILAVGSIAFDTIKTPFVSGKNVLGGSLTYFSLAASHFAKIYPVGVVGRDFKPKHFKLYRKHNINSQGLTRAAGKTFSWSGQYDYDFNNRKTVYTHLNVFANFDPVLPTAYKSIPYLFLGNMDPQLQLNICRQTANPRLIVADTMNYWIERKRKELLRTLKLIDILIINDAETRQLAKEHNLYKAARKIVSLMKPTRRGGSPTLIIKRGEYGLLMFTRKNWFSLPAFILEDVFDPTGAGDAFAGGFVGFLSRQKHLNEKSFRKATMYGTIMASFCVEQLGPKKLITLKRRQIQERFKKFKKLFALI
;
A
#
# COMPACT_ATOMS: atom_id res chain seq x y z
N MET A 1 -2.57 -18.74 -0.89
CA MET A 1 -1.33 -17.96 -1.04
C MET A 1 -1.09 -17.16 0.24
N LYS A 2 0.18 -16.82 0.54
CA LYS A 2 0.58 -16.08 1.74
C LYS A 2 1.30 -14.79 1.33
N ILE A 3 1.01 -13.69 2.03
CA ILE A 3 1.67 -12.39 1.83
C ILE A 3 2.17 -11.90 3.19
N LEU A 4 3.46 -11.61 3.27
CA LEU A 4 4.07 -10.88 4.38
C LEU A 4 3.89 -9.38 4.13
N ALA A 5 3.36 -8.68 5.10
CA ALA A 5 3.20 -7.23 5.02
C ALA A 5 3.80 -6.57 6.27
N VAL A 6 4.61 -5.55 6.08
CA VAL A 6 5.24 -4.79 7.18
C VAL A 6 4.90 -3.32 7.05
N GLY A 7 4.47 -2.70 8.12
CA GLY A 7 4.06 -1.29 8.10
C GLY A 7 3.42 -0.82 9.40
N SER A 8 2.80 0.36 9.36
CA SER A 8 2.15 0.96 10.50
C SER A 8 0.72 0.47 10.70
N ILE A 9 0.33 0.32 11.96
CA ILE A 9 -1.06 0.26 12.41
C ILE A 9 -1.30 1.53 13.22
N ALA A 10 -2.40 2.23 12.97
CA ALA A 10 -2.65 3.52 13.57
C ALA A 10 -4.08 3.66 14.09
N PHE A 11 -4.27 4.64 14.96
CA PHE A 11 -5.57 5.27 15.20
C PHE A 11 -5.54 6.68 14.64
N ASP A 12 -6.32 6.89 13.57
CA ASP A 12 -6.31 8.13 12.81
C ASP A 12 -7.45 9.06 13.26
N THR A 13 -7.20 10.36 13.23
CA THR A 13 -8.22 11.39 13.30
C THR A 13 -8.30 12.04 11.93
N ILE A 14 -9.44 11.81 11.27
CA ILE A 14 -9.64 12.19 9.87
C ILE A 14 -10.72 13.26 9.80
N LYS A 15 -10.46 14.33 9.06
CA LYS A 15 -11.45 15.35 8.71
C LYS A 15 -11.41 15.59 7.21
N THR A 16 -12.55 15.39 6.56
CA THR A 16 -12.78 15.78 5.16
C THR A 16 -13.94 16.78 5.10
N PRO A 17 -14.24 17.40 3.99
CA PRO A 17 -15.44 18.24 3.83
C PRO A 17 -16.76 17.51 4.12
N PHE A 18 -16.77 16.18 3.96
CA PHE A 18 -18.00 15.38 4.01
C PHE A 18 -18.12 14.52 5.27
N VAL A 19 -17.02 14.10 5.85
CA VAL A 19 -17.02 13.22 7.02
C VAL A 19 -15.88 13.53 7.97
N SER A 20 -16.08 13.19 9.24
CA SER A 20 -15.00 13.26 10.25
C SER A 20 -15.06 12.08 11.20
N GLY A 21 -13.92 11.71 11.76
CA GLY A 21 -13.84 10.65 12.77
C GLY A 21 -12.56 10.72 13.58
N LYS A 22 -12.69 10.35 14.85
CA LYS A 22 -11.57 10.23 15.80
C LYS A 22 -11.31 8.77 16.13
N ASN A 23 -10.06 8.42 16.37
CA ASN A 23 -9.64 7.05 16.73
C ASN A 23 -10.12 5.98 15.72
N VAL A 24 -10.11 6.34 14.44
CA VAL A 24 -10.43 5.43 13.34
C VAL A 24 -9.27 4.45 13.16
N LEU A 25 -9.55 3.15 13.13
CA LEU A 25 -8.50 2.15 12.84
C LEU A 25 -7.91 2.44 11.45
N GLY A 26 -6.59 2.56 11.38
CA GLY A 26 -5.89 2.96 10.17
C GLY A 26 -4.44 2.47 10.13
N GLY A 27 -3.61 3.21 9.43
CA GLY A 27 -2.22 2.86 9.13
C GLY A 27 -2.08 1.97 7.89
N SER A 28 -0.94 2.08 7.21
CA SER A 28 -0.68 1.42 5.92
C SER A 28 -0.91 -0.10 5.98
N LEU A 29 -0.49 -0.73 7.06
CA LEU A 29 -0.65 -2.17 7.25
C LEU A 29 -2.12 -2.61 7.40
N THR A 30 -2.96 -1.78 8.00
CA THR A 30 -4.40 -2.07 8.16
C THR A 30 -5.12 -2.06 6.82
N TYR A 31 -5.00 -0.98 6.06
CA TYR A 31 -5.67 -0.85 4.75
C TYR A 31 -5.17 -1.88 3.76
N PHE A 32 -3.84 -2.06 3.67
CA PHE A 32 -3.25 -3.11 2.84
C PHE A 32 -3.80 -4.48 3.20
N SER A 33 -3.75 -4.84 4.49
CA SER A 33 -4.13 -6.19 4.95
C SER A 33 -5.60 -6.49 4.69
N LEU A 34 -6.50 -5.55 4.95
CA LEU A 34 -7.93 -5.71 4.69
C LEU A 34 -8.20 -5.89 3.18
N ALA A 35 -7.59 -5.08 2.34
CA ALA A 35 -7.75 -5.19 0.89
C ALA A 35 -7.17 -6.49 0.34
N ALA A 36 -5.95 -6.87 0.74
CA ALA A 36 -5.27 -8.07 0.27
C ALA A 36 -5.91 -9.38 0.77
N SER A 37 -6.60 -9.34 1.92
CA SER A 37 -7.23 -10.50 2.55
C SER A 37 -8.30 -11.18 1.68
N HIS A 38 -8.90 -10.44 0.76
CA HIS A 38 -9.84 -10.99 -0.23
C HIS A 38 -9.16 -11.94 -1.24
N PHE A 39 -7.84 -11.92 -1.33
CA PHE A 39 -7.05 -12.68 -2.29
C PHE A 39 -6.15 -13.74 -1.64
N ALA A 40 -5.57 -13.46 -0.47
CA ALA A 40 -4.58 -14.29 0.18
C ALA A 40 -4.69 -14.23 1.71
N LYS A 41 -4.00 -15.14 2.40
CA LYS A 41 -3.76 -15.03 3.85
C LYS A 41 -2.65 -14.04 4.11
N ILE A 42 -2.90 -13.06 4.98
CA ILE A 42 -1.97 -11.98 5.28
C ILE A 42 -1.26 -12.25 6.60
N TYR A 43 0.03 -12.01 6.60
CA TYR A 43 0.92 -12.13 7.75
C TYR A 43 1.51 -10.74 8.05
N PRO A 44 0.77 -9.89 8.77
CA PRO A 44 1.24 -8.56 9.12
C PRO A 44 2.32 -8.63 10.18
N VAL A 45 3.33 -7.77 10.05
CA VAL A 45 4.35 -7.47 11.06
C VAL A 45 4.30 -5.99 11.37
N GLY A 46 4.01 -5.67 12.61
CA GLY A 46 3.81 -4.30 13.09
C GLY A 46 3.79 -4.24 14.60
N VAL A 47 3.74 -3.05 15.16
CA VAL A 47 3.65 -2.81 16.60
C VAL A 47 2.38 -2.03 16.94
N VAL A 48 1.75 -2.40 18.03
CA VAL A 48 0.56 -1.75 18.59
C VAL A 48 0.72 -1.50 20.08
N GLY A 49 0.04 -0.51 20.61
CA GLY A 49 0.04 -0.18 22.03
C GLY A 49 -1.01 -0.97 22.82
N ARG A 50 -1.15 -0.63 24.12
CA ARG A 50 -2.15 -1.20 25.02
C ARG A 50 -3.59 -0.83 24.66
N ASP A 51 -3.77 0.25 23.92
CA ASP A 51 -5.06 0.75 23.39
C ASP A 51 -5.60 -0.08 22.22
N PHE A 52 -4.78 -0.94 21.62
CA PHE A 52 -5.22 -1.89 20.61
C PHE A 52 -5.95 -3.06 21.26
N LYS A 53 -7.28 -2.95 21.33
CA LYS A 53 -8.16 -3.83 22.11
C LYS A 53 -8.39 -5.20 21.44
N PRO A 54 -8.83 -6.23 22.19
CA PRO A 54 -9.14 -7.57 21.67
C PRO A 54 -10.07 -7.58 20.44
N LYS A 55 -11.01 -6.61 20.35
CA LYS A 55 -11.91 -6.46 19.20
C LYS A 55 -11.17 -6.25 17.88
N HIS A 56 -10.02 -5.56 17.89
CA HIS A 56 -9.23 -5.30 16.67
C HIS A 56 -8.50 -6.57 16.21
N PHE A 57 -7.97 -7.37 17.14
CA PHE A 57 -7.42 -8.69 16.82
C PHE A 57 -8.50 -9.65 16.29
N LYS A 58 -9.72 -9.60 16.86
CA LYS A 58 -10.88 -10.38 16.37
C LYS A 58 -11.24 -9.98 14.95
N LEU A 59 -11.23 -8.68 14.64
CA LEU A 59 -11.44 -8.16 13.28
C LEU A 59 -10.42 -8.75 12.31
N TYR A 60 -9.14 -8.72 12.61
CA TYR A 60 -8.08 -9.25 11.74
C TYR A 60 -8.28 -10.74 11.49
N ARG A 61 -8.51 -11.53 12.54
CA ARG A 61 -8.77 -12.97 12.38
C ARG A 61 -9.97 -13.27 11.49
N LYS A 62 -11.06 -12.49 11.61
CA LYS A 62 -12.25 -12.62 10.75
C LYS A 62 -11.93 -12.39 9.27
N HIS A 63 -10.94 -11.57 8.97
CA HIS A 63 -10.51 -11.23 7.61
C HIS A 63 -9.31 -12.03 7.12
N ASN A 64 -9.06 -13.24 7.64
CA ASN A 64 -7.95 -14.09 7.22
C ASN A 64 -6.56 -13.42 7.36
N ILE A 65 -6.42 -12.53 8.36
CA ILE A 65 -5.20 -11.82 8.72
C ILE A 65 -4.61 -12.46 9.99
N ASN A 66 -3.42 -13.04 9.86
CA ASN A 66 -2.73 -13.68 10.97
C ASN A 66 -2.01 -12.66 11.85
N SER A 67 -2.57 -12.32 12.99
CA SER A 67 -2.03 -11.29 13.88
C SER A 67 -0.85 -11.72 14.77
N GLN A 68 -0.29 -12.92 14.59
CA GLN A 68 0.85 -13.41 15.39
C GLN A 68 2.14 -12.59 15.21
N GLY A 69 2.30 -11.93 14.08
CA GLY A 69 3.42 -11.01 13.81
C GLY A 69 3.25 -9.61 14.39
N LEU A 70 2.15 -9.33 15.10
CA LEU A 70 1.93 -8.04 15.75
C LEU A 70 2.49 -8.06 17.17
N THR A 71 3.46 -7.20 17.44
CA THR A 71 4.01 -6.97 18.76
C THR A 71 3.15 -5.98 19.53
N ARG A 72 2.84 -6.30 20.79
CA ARG A 72 2.17 -5.37 21.70
C ARG A 72 3.17 -4.76 22.66
N ALA A 73 3.38 -3.44 22.56
CA ALA A 73 4.33 -2.71 23.38
C ALA A 73 3.63 -1.87 24.47
N ALA A 74 4.38 -1.48 25.48
CA ALA A 74 3.93 -0.53 26.50
C ALA A 74 3.80 0.87 25.87
N GLY A 75 2.62 1.49 25.99
CA GLY A 75 2.32 2.81 25.40
C GLY A 75 1.08 2.79 24.53
N LYS A 76 0.90 3.86 23.75
CA LYS A 76 -0.20 4.01 22.79
C LYS A 76 0.20 3.54 21.40
N THR A 77 -0.75 3.09 20.63
CA THR A 77 -0.59 2.82 19.20
C THR A 77 -0.26 4.13 18.46
N PHE A 78 0.48 4.04 17.35
CA PHE A 78 0.72 5.17 16.45
C PHE A 78 -0.59 5.91 16.16
N SER A 79 -0.56 7.23 16.15
CA SER A 79 -1.72 8.03 15.77
C SER A 79 -1.34 9.17 14.84
N TRP A 80 -2.21 9.40 13.89
CA TRP A 80 -2.07 10.46 12.90
C TRP A 80 -3.36 11.26 12.80
N SER A 81 -3.24 12.56 12.52
CA SER A 81 -4.39 13.39 12.20
C SER A 81 -4.16 14.15 10.91
N GLY A 82 -5.13 14.05 10.02
CA GLY A 82 -5.13 14.73 8.74
C GLY A 82 -6.44 15.40 8.42
N GLN A 83 -6.32 16.54 7.76
CA GLN A 83 -7.44 17.29 7.19
C GLN A 83 -7.24 17.40 5.70
N TYR A 84 -8.30 17.12 4.95
CA TYR A 84 -8.34 17.19 3.48
C TYR A 84 -9.12 18.42 3.03
N ASP A 85 -8.67 19.02 1.93
CA ASP A 85 -9.38 20.08 1.23
C ASP A 85 -10.56 19.51 0.43
N TYR A 86 -11.36 20.40 -0.17
CA TYR A 86 -12.59 20.04 -0.86
C TYR A 86 -12.36 19.06 -2.04
N ASP A 87 -11.26 19.22 -2.76
CA ASP A 87 -10.91 18.39 -3.92
C ASP A 87 -10.08 17.15 -3.55
N PHE A 88 -9.81 16.91 -2.26
CA PHE A 88 -8.98 15.82 -1.73
C PHE A 88 -7.51 15.78 -2.21
N ASN A 89 -7.08 16.73 -3.04
CA ASN A 89 -5.72 16.75 -3.58
C ASN A 89 -4.69 17.21 -2.55
N ASN A 90 -5.11 18.09 -1.65
CA ASN A 90 -4.26 18.60 -0.58
C ASN A 90 -4.64 17.96 0.76
N ARG A 91 -3.62 17.50 1.45
CA ARG A 91 -3.73 16.94 2.80
C ARG A 91 -2.83 17.69 3.75
N LYS A 92 -3.42 18.33 4.74
CA LYS A 92 -2.71 18.93 5.86
C LYS A 92 -2.58 17.91 7.00
N THR A 93 -1.36 17.54 7.38
CA THR A 93 -1.11 16.79 8.61
C THR A 93 -1.22 17.74 9.79
N VAL A 94 -2.11 17.43 10.73
CA VAL A 94 -2.33 18.21 11.96
C VAL A 94 -1.35 17.76 13.04
N TYR A 95 -1.22 16.45 13.25
CA TYR A 95 -0.20 15.86 14.12
C TYR A 95 0.18 14.46 13.69
N THR A 96 1.36 14.04 14.14
CA THR A 96 1.86 12.66 14.00
C THR A 96 2.50 12.27 15.33
N HIS A 97 1.89 11.33 16.05
CA HIS A 97 2.44 10.74 17.26
C HIS A 97 2.87 9.32 16.99
N LEU A 98 4.16 9.10 16.82
CA LEU A 98 4.73 7.78 16.54
C LEU A 98 4.45 6.78 17.66
N ASN A 99 4.45 7.23 18.93
CA ASN A 99 4.19 6.40 20.10
C ASN A 99 5.06 5.11 20.05
N VAL A 100 4.46 3.91 20.23
CA VAL A 100 5.21 2.64 20.18
C VAL A 100 5.87 2.37 18.81
N PHE A 101 5.43 3.03 17.75
CA PHE A 101 6.02 2.88 16.42
C PHE A 101 7.39 3.58 16.29
N ALA A 102 7.72 4.54 17.18
CA ALA A 102 9.01 5.22 17.19
C ALA A 102 10.20 4.26 17.38
N ASN A 103 9.98 3.21 18.16
CA ASN A 103 10.99 2.20 18.48
C ASN A 103 10.73 0.86 17.75
N PHE A 104 9.99 0.91 16.64
CA PHE A 104 9.68 -0.27 15.86
C PHE A 104 10.91 -0.75 15.09
N ASP A 105 11.50 -1.86 15.54
CA ASP A 105 12.59 -2.56 14.84
C ASP A 105 12.22 -4.05 14.73
N PRO A 106 11.51 -4.42 13.66
CA PRO A 106 10.91 -5.74 13.56
C PRO A 106 11.92 -6.84 13.25
N VAL A 107 11.88 -7.89 14.08
CA VAL A 107 12.51 -9.17 13.76
C VAL A 107 11.43 -10.11 13.22
N LEU A 108 11.65 -10.61 12.00
CA LEU A 108 10.68 -11.51 11.39
C LEU A 108 10.65 -12.88 12.10
N PRO A 109 9.47 -13.38 12.49
CA PRO A 109 9.33 -14.77 12.91
C PRO A 109 9.91 -15.71 11.84
N THR A 110 10.61 -16.77 12.25
CA THR A 110 11.27 -17.72 11.33
C THR A 110 10.32 -18.23 10.24
N ALA A 111 9.08 -18.57 10.61
CA ALA A 111 8.06 -19.03 9.67
C ALA A 111 7.62 -17.97 8.65
N TYR A 112 7.94 -16.69 8.86
CA TYR A 112 7.57 -15.61 7.94
C TYR A 112 8.66 -15.30 6.92
N LYS A 113 9.93 -15.67 7.21
CA LYS A 113 11.08 -15.37 6.35
C LYS A 113 10.99 -16.01 4.96
N SER A 114 10.28 -17.13 4.83
CA SER A 114 10.07 -17.85 3.57
C SER A 114 8.79 -17.49 2.81
N ILE A 115 8.02 -16.51 3.30
CA ILE A 115 6.79 -16.08 2.62
C ILE A 115 7.14 -15.42 1.28
N PRO A 116 6.54 -15.88 0.15
CA PRO A 116 7.02 -15.52 -1.18
C PRO A 116 6.67 -14.10 -1.64
N TYR A 117 5.72 -13.44 -1.02
CA TYR A 117 5.29 -12.09 -1.39
C TYR A 117 5.49 -11.16 -0.20
N LEU A 118 6.25 -10.09 -0.41
CA LEU A 118 6.54 -9.09 0.60
C LEU A 118 5.99 -7.73 0.18
N PHE A 119 5.20 -7.12 1.06
CA PHE A 119 4.83 -5.71 0.98
C PHE A 119 5.48 -4.93 2.10
N LEU A 120 6.15 -3.84 1.73
CA LEU A 120 6.78 -2.88 2.62
C LEU A 120 5.97 -1.59 2.57
N GLY A 121 5.12 -1.39 3.57
CA GLY A 121 4.31 -0.18 3.69
C GLY A 121 5.16 1.06 3.95
N ASN A 122 4.50 2.21 3.98
CA ASN A 122 5.13 3.48 4.29
C ASN A 122 5.75 3.48 5.69
N MET A 123 7.06 3.38 5.79
CA MET A 123 7.88 3.39 7.01
C MET A 123 9.32 3.80 6.69
N ASP A 124 10.17 3.95 7.72
CA ASP A 124 11.58 4.29 7.54
C ASP A 124 12.25 3.32 6.54
N PRO A 125 12.88 3.82 5.46
CA PRO A 125 13.58 3.00 4.48
C PRO A 125 14.67 2.10 5.08
N GLN A 126 15.27 2.47 6.22
CA GLN A 126 16.23 1.60 6.90
C GLN A 126 15.55 0.34 7.45
N LEU A 127 14.32 0.46 7.97
CA LEU A 127 13.53 -0.69 8.39
C LEU A 127 13.14 -1.55 7.20
N GLN A 128 12.74 -0.93 6.08
CA GLN A 128 12.47 -1.65 4.83
C GLN A 128 13.68 -2.47 4.38
N LEU A 129 14.89 -1.89 4.43
CA LEU A 129 16.15 -2.59 4.12
C LEU A 129 16.39 -3.78 5.05
N ASN A 130 16.19 -3.58 6.35
CA ASN A 130 16.41 -4.62 7.36
C ASN A 130 15.46 -5.80 7.15
N ILE A 131 14.19 -5.53 6.80
CA ILE A 131 13.21 -6.58 6.47
C ILE A 131 13.59 -7.33 5.19
N CYS A 132 14.01 -6.64 4.13
CA CYS A 132 14.48 -7.29 2.90
C CYS A 132 15.62 -8.29 3.15
N ARG A 133 16.53 -7.96 4.07
CA ARG A 133 17.68 -8.82 4.44
C ARG A 133 17.25 -10.06 5.24
N GLN A 134 16.15 -9.97 5.98
CA GLN A 134 15.63 -11.07 6.78
C GLN A 134 14.81 -12.07 5.96
N THR A 135 14.37 -11.72 4.74
CA THR A 135 13.55 -12.60 3.90
C THR A 135 14.37 -13.55 3.06
N ALA A 136 13.95 -14.81 2.99
CA ALA A 136 14.59 -15.85 2.22
C ALA A 136 13.98 -15.93 0.81
N ASN A 137 14.63 -15.31 -0.17
CA ASN A 137 14.32 -15.37 -1.60
C ASN A 137 12.82 -15.13 -1.95
N PRO A 138 12.24 -14.00 -1.61
CA PRO A 138 10.86 -13.70 -1.95
C PRO A 138 10.66 -13.68 -3.47
N ARG A 139 9.47 -14.07 -3.90
CA ARG A 139 9.07 -14.07 -5.32
C ARG A 139 8.79 -12.67 -5.84
N LEU A 140 8.30 -11.79 -4.95
CA LEU A 140 7.99 -10.40 -5.28
C LEU A 140 8.14 -9.53 -4.04
N ILE A 141 8.82 -8.41 -4.17
CA ILE A 141 8.92 -7.36 -3.15
C ILE A 141 8.31 -6.08 -3.72
N VAL A 142 7.28 -5.58 -3.05
CA VAL A 142 6.60 -4.33 -3.38
C VAL A 142 6.76 -3.36 -2.23
N ALA A 143 7.11 -2.12 -2.52
CA ALA A 143 7.26 -1.08 -1.51
C ALA A 143 6.45 0.17 -1.83
N ASP A 144 6.04 0.86 -0.78
CA ASP A 144 5.54 2.23 -0.77
C ASP A 144 6.50 3.13 0.00
N THR A 145 6.43 4.44 -0.22
CA THR A 145 7.15 5.47 0.53
C THR A 145 6.34 6.77 0.54
N MET A 146 6.87 7.82 1.16
CA MET A 146 6.24 9.14 1.16
C MET A 146 7.29 10.26 1.10
N ASN A 147 6.82 11.50 0.86
CA ASN A 147 7.63 12.70 0.79
C ASN A 147 8.62 12.85 1.96
N TYR A 148 8.18 12.60 3.19
CA TYR A 148 9.04 12.69 4.38
C TYR A 148 10.31 11.84 4.26
N TRP A 149 10.17 10.58 3.81
CA TRP A 149 11.31 9.68 3.63
C TRP A 149 12.16 10.04 2.42
N ILE A 150 11.53 10.54 1.35
CA ILE A 150 12.22 11.03 0.15
C ILE A 150 13.16 12.19 0.52
N GLU A 151 12.73 13.05 1.44
CA GLU A 151 13.54 14.18 1.92
C GLU A 151 14.58 13.77 2.95
N ARG A 152 14.16 13.05 3.99
CA ARG A 152 14.96 12.84 5.20
C ARG A 152 15.85 11.61 5.16
N LYS A 153 15.47 10.59 4.38
CA LYS A 153 16.12 9.26 4.32
C LYS A 153 16.40 8.82 2.88
N ARG A 154 16.72 9.78 2.02
CA ARG A 154 16.92 9.53 0.58
C ARG A 154 17.99 8.46 0.31
N LYS A 155 19.09 8.46 1.06
CA LYS A 155 20.23 7.54 0.89
C LYS A 155 19.80 6.07 1.12
N GLU A 156 19.05 5.85 2.19
CA GLU A 156 18.48 4.56 2.57
C GLU A 156 17.40 4.14 1.56
N LEU A 157 16.55 5.07 1.14
CA LEU A 157 15.51 4.82 0.13
C LEU A 157 16.13 4.37 -1.20
N LEU A 158 17.19 5.03 -1.69
CA LEU A 158 17.88 4.62 -2.90
C LEU A 158 18.52 3.22 -2.78
N ARG A 159 18.94 2.81 -1.57
CA ARG A 159 19.39 1.44 -1.31
C ARG A 159 18.22 0.46 -1.35
N THR A 160 17.07 0.82 -0.79
CA THR A 160 15.83 0.02 -0.84
C THR A 160 15.38 -0.21 -2.27
N LEU A 161 15.42 0.81 -3.14
CA LEU A 161 15.04 0.69 -4.55
C LEU A 161 15.83 -0.39 -5.30
N LYS A 162 17.04 -0.72 -4.85
CA LYS A 162 17.87 -1.78 -5.45
C LYS A 162 17.46 -3.19 -5.03
N LEU A 163 16.58 -3.33 -4.04
CA LEU A 163 16.15 -4.62 -3.47
C LEU A 163 14.70 -4.97 -3.79
N ILE A 164 13.91 -3.99 -4.21
CA ILE A 164 12.49 -4.16 -4.50
C ILE A 164 12.24 -4.38 -5.99
N ASP A 165 11.15 -5.04 -6.32
CA ASP A 165 10.73 -5.31 -7.69
C ASP A 165 9.76 -4.23 -8.19
N ILE A 166 8.90 -3.73 -7.31
CA ILE A 166 7.85 -2.77 -7.63
C ILE A 166 7.83 -1.65 -6.59
N LEU A 167 7.85 -0.40 -7.05
CA LEU A 167 7.59 0.79 -6.24
C LEU A 167 6.21 1.35 -6.57
N ILE A 168 5.41 1.66 -5.55
CA ILE A 168 4.08 2.27 -5.69
C ILE A 168 4.09 3.62 -4.98
N ILE A 169 4.09 4.74 -5.72
CA ILE A 169 4.10 6.11 -5.18
C ILE A 169 3.14 7.01 -5.96
N ASN A 170 2.88 8.22 -5.46
CA ASN A 170 2.11 9.21 -6.21
C ASN A 170 2.97 10.04 -7.16
N ASP A 171 2.34 10.90 -7.96
CA ASP A 171 3.02 11.71 -8.96
C ASP A 171 3.90 12.82 -8.35
N ALA A 172 3.49 13.43 -7.24
CA ALA A 172 4.30 14.40 -6.52
C ALA A 172 5.56 13.77 -5.92
N GLU A 173 5.42 12.61 -5.26
CA GLU A 173 6.52 11.80 -4.74
C GLU A 173 7.46 11.33 -5.86
N THR A 174 6.91 11.01 -7.03
CA THR A 174 7.69 10.62 -8.22
C THR A 174 8.60 11.76 -8.67
N ARG A 175 8.06 12.97 -8.83
CA ARG A 175 8.84 14.16 -9.20
C ARG A 175 9.91 14.48 -8.17
N GLN A 176 9.55 14.44 -6.89
CA GLN A 176 10.44 14.72 -5.77
C GLN A 176 11.59 13.71 -5.69
N LEU A 177 11.28 12.41 -5.78
CA LEU A 177 12.29 11.35 -5.73
C LEU A 177 13.24 11.43 -6.91
N ALA A 178 12.73 11.70 -8.10
CA ALA A 178 13.54 11.86 -9.31
C ALA A 178 14.29 13.19 -9.37
N LYS A 179 13.86 14.23 -8.63
CA LYS A 179 14.27 15.63 -8.84
C LYS A 179 14.07 16.04 -10.30
N GLU A 180 12.87 15.82 -10.82
CA GLU A 180 12.50 16.05 -12.21
C GLU A 180 11.01 16.42 -12.29
N HIS A 181 10.69 17.55 -12.90
CA HIS A 181 9.32 18.08 -13.00
C HIS A 181 8.47 17.33 -14.04
N ASN A 182 9.09 16.88 -15.14
CA ASN A 182 8.40 16.10 -16.16
C ASN A 182 8.17 14.68 -15.67
N LEU A 183 6.89 14.28 -15.54
CA LEU A 183 6.52 13.00 -14.93
C LEU A 183 7.05 11.79 -15.70
N TYR A 184 7.09 11.85 -17.03
CA TYR A 184 7.63 10.77 -17.86
C TYR A 184 9.14 10.60 -17.62
N LYS A 185 9.90 11.71 -17.67
CA LYS A 185 11.34 11.69 -17.39
C LYS A 185 11.64 11.24 -15.94
N ALA A 186 10.85 11.72 -14.99
CA ALA A 186 10.93 11.31 -13.58
C ALA A 186 10.75 9.80 -13.43
N ALA A 187 9.71 9.24 -14.05
CA ALA A 187 9.43 7.81 -14.01
C ALA A 187 10.56 6.98 -14.61
N ARG A 188 11.08 7.38 -15.78
CA ARG A 188 12.21 6.72 -16.45
C ARG A 188 13.46 6.73 -15.57
N LYS A 189 13.74 7.86 -14.92
CA LYS A 189 14.87 8.02 -14.01
C LYS A 189 14.75 7.09 -12.79
N ILE A 190 13.56 7.00 -12.16
CA ILE A 190 13.36 6.10 -11.02
C ILE A 190 13.53 4.64 -11.44
N VAL A 191 12.91 4.22 -12.54
CA VAL A 191 13.04 2.83 -13.05
C VAL A 191 14.51 2.48 -13.35
N SER A 192 15.32 3.44 -13.82
CA SER A 192 16.75 3.21 -14.05
C SER A 192 17.58 3.03 -12.76
N LEU A 193 17.12 3.64 -11.65
CA LEU A 193 17.76 3.49 -10.32
C LEU A 193 17.45 2.12 -9.69
N MET A 194 16.37 1.46 -10.11
CA MET A 194 16.00 0.12 -9.63
C MET A 194 16.84 -0.94 -10.36
N LYS A 195 17.19 -2.02 -9.65
CA LYS A 195 17.86 -3.17 -10.28
C LYS A 195 16.83 -4.06 -11.01
N PRO A 196 17.26 -4.86 -12.01
CA PRO A 196 16.44 -5.96 -12.50
C PRO A 196 15.97 -6.84 -11.34
N THR A 197 14.74 -7.36 -11.44
CA THR A 197 14.20 -8.21 -10.40
C THR A 197 15.07 -9.47 -10.22
N ARG A 198 15.03 -10.07 -9.05
CA ARG A 198 15.80 -11.28 -8.71
C ARG A 198 15.54 -12.46 -9.67
N ARG A 199 14.45 -12.41 -10.43
CA ARG A 199 14.05 -13.43 -11.43
C ARG A 199 14.22 -12.96 -12.87
N GLY A 200 15.06 -11.95 -13.12
CA GLY A 200 15.34 -11.41 -14.44
C GLY A 200 14.21 -10.53 -15.03
N GLY A 201 13.17 -10.21 -14.24
CA GLY A 201 12.09 -9.32 -14.66
C GLY A 201 12.50 -7.84 -14.66
N SER A 202 11.72 -7.02 -15.36
CA SER A 202 11.91 -5.57 -15.35
C SER A 202 11.37 -4.95 -14.05
N PRO A 203 12.13 -4.06 -13.40
CA PRO A 203 11.60 -3.29 -12.27
C PRO A 203 10.42 -2.45 -12.75
N THR A 204 9.46 -2.27 -11.86
CA THR A 204 8.19 -1.61 -12.19
C THR A 204 7.93 -0.45 -11.23
N LEU A 205 7.57 0.71 -11.78
CA LEU A 205 7.08 1.85 -11.03
C LEU A 205 5.58 2.03 -11.33
N ILE A 206 4.77 2.12 -10.27
CA ILE A 206 3.35 2.48 -10.36
C ILE A 206 3.19 3.88 -9.76
N ILE A 207 2.67 4.80 -10.55
CA ILE A 207 2.43 6.19 -10.18
C ILE A 207 0.93 6.40 -10.00
N LYS A 208 0.49 6.56 -8.76
CA LYS A 208 -0.89 6.87 -8.41
C LYS A 208 -1.17 8.35 -8.69
N ARG A 209 -2.33 8.67 -9.26
CA ARG A 209 -2.71 10.04 -9.64
C ARG A 209 -4.14 10.39 -9.20
N GLY A 210 -4.56 9.85 -8.07
CA GLY A 210 -5.89 10.10 -7.51
C GLY A 210 -7.00 9.74 -8.51
N GLU A 211 -7.88 10.67 -8.78
CA GLU A 211 -9.01 10.55 -9.72
C GLU A 211 -8.59 10.39 -11.18
N TYR A 212 -7.36 10.79 -11.53
CA TYR A 212 -6.79 10.60 -12.87
C TYR A 212 -6.21 9.19 -13.08
N GLY A 213 -6.37 8.27 -12.11
CA GLY A 213 -5.95 6.89 -12.21
C GLY A 213 -4.47 6.66 -11.94
N LEU A 214 -3.78 5.94 -12.82
CA LEU A 214 -2.37 5.58 -12.62
C LEU A 214 -1.59 5.46 -13.92
N LEU A 215 -0.26 5.54 -13.77
CA LEU A 215 0.70 5.16 -14.79
C LEU A 215 1.56 4.02 -14.25
N MET A 216 1.82 3.00 -15.06
CA MET A 216 2.76 1.94 -14.77
C MET A 216 3.92 1.99 -15.75
N PHE A 217 5.15 2.06 -15.24
CA PHE A 217 6.38 2.10 -16.04
C PHE A 217 7.23 0.87 -15.77
N THR A 218 7.76 0.31 -16.85
CA THR A 218 8.87 -0.65 -16.84
C THR A 218 10.05 -0.06 -17.59
N ARG A 219 11.16 -0.78 -17.70
CA ARG A 219 12.29 -0.30 -18.52
C ARG A 219 11.94 -0.10 -20.00
N LYS A 220 11.05 -0.94 -20.54
CA LYS A 220 10.72 -0.97 -21.97
C LYS A 220 9.43 -0.21 -22.28
N ASN A 221 8.41 -0.38 -21.46
CA ASN A 221 7.04 0.03 -21.75
C ASN A 221 6.45 0.90 -20.64
N TRP A 222 5.38 1.58 -20.97
CA TRP A 222 4.49 2.22 -20.01
C TRP A 222 3.03 1.90 -20.33
N PHE A 223 2.16 2.03 -19.33
CA PHE A 223 0.74 1.74 -19.41
C PHE A 223 -0.02 2.73 -18.54
N SER A 224 -1.17 3.18 -19.01
CA SER A 224 -2.09 4.06 -18.28
C SER A 224 -3.39 3.34 -17.99
N LEU A 225 -3.93 3.56 -16.80
CA LEU A 225 -5.24 3.08 -16.40
C LEU A 225 -5.96 4.24 -15.69
N PRO A 226 -7.19 4.62 -16.11
CA PRO A 226 -7.96 5.63 -15.38
C PRO A 226 -8.43 5.10 -14.02
N ALA A 227 -8.91 6.00 -13.16
CA ALA A 227 -9.59 5.62 -11.94
C ALA A 227 -10.95 4.97 -12.24
N PHE A 228 -11.48 4.22 -11.29
CA PHE A 228 -12.88 3.84 -11.31
C PHE A 228 -13.73 5.03 -10.88
N ILE A 229 -14.60 5.50 -11.76
CA ILE A 229 -15.45 6.67 -11.50
C ILE A 229 -16.47 6.33 -10.42
N LEU A 230 -16.56 7.18 -9.41
CA LEU A 230 -17.48 7.09 -8.29
C LEU A 230 -18.34 8.34 -8.24
N GLU A 231 -19.59 8.20 -7.83
CA GLU A 231 -20.50 9.33 -7.55
C GLU A 231 -20.06 10.03 -6.26
N ASP A 232 -19.74 9.24 -5.21
CA ASP A 232 -19.38 9.74 -3.91
C ASP A 232 -18.00 9.27 -3.47
N VAL A 233 -17.20 10.21 -2.97
CA VAL A 233 -15.91 9.99 -2.31
C VAL A 233 -15.97 10.69 -0.95
N PHE A 234 -15.77 9.93 0.13
CA PHE A 234 -15.86 10.47 1.49
C PHE A 234 -14.52 10.62 2.18
N ASP A 235 -13.62 9.66 2.00
CA ASP A 235 -12.33 9.63 2.70
C ASP A 235 -11.23 8.99 1.84
N PRO A 236 -10.24 9.74 1.34
CA PRO A 236 -9.15 9.20 0.53
C PRO A 236 -8.07 8.50 1.35
N THR A 237 -8.16 8.53 2.71
CA THR A 237 -7.17 7.93 3.60
C THR A 237 -7.05 6.43 3.36
N GLY A 238 -5.83 5.94 3.15
CA GLY A 238 -5.56 4.52 2.93
C GLY A 238 -5.89 4.01 1.52
N ALA A 239 -6.36 4.87 0.59
CA ALA A 239 -6.64 4.45 -0.79
C ALA A 239 -5.40 3.86 -1.48
N GLY A 240 -4.23 4.46 -1.27
CA GLY A 240 -2.94 3.96 -1.79
C GLY A 240 -2.56 2.59 -1.24
N ASP A 241 -2.76 2.39 0.06
CA ASP A 241 -2.49 1.10 0.73
C ASP A 241 -3.50 0.03 0.29
N ALA A 242 -4.78 0.40 0.14
CA ALA A 242 -5.81 -0.48 -0.38
C ALA A 242 -5.54 -0.86 -1.84
N PHE A 243 -5.06 0.09 -2.66
CA PHE A 243 -4.56 -0.20 -4.00
C PHE A 243 -3.45 -1.24 -3.97
N ALA A 244 -2.41 -1.02 -3.15
CA ALA A 244 -1.30 -1.97 -3.01
C ALA A 244 -1.79 -3.34 -2.55
N GLY A 245 -2.76 -3.39 -1.63
CA GLY A 245 -3.39 -4.62 -1.15
C GLY A 245 -4.10 -5.40 -2.26
N GLY A 246 -4.91 -4.74 -3.08
CA GLY A 246 -5.57 -5.33 -4.24
C GLY A 246 -4.59 -5.80 -5.31
N PHE A 247 -3.58 -4.99 -5.59
CA PHE A 247 -2.53 -5.27 -6.57
C PHE A 247 -1.70 -6.51 -6.18
N VAL A 248 -1.08 -6.48 -5.00
CA VAL A 248 -0.24 -7.60 -4.51
C VAL A 248 -1.10 -8.83 -4.24
N GLY A 249 -2.29 -8.64 -3.70
CA GLY A 249 -3.26 -9.70 -3.45
C GLY A 249 -3.59 -10.49 -4.71
N PHE A 250 -3.92 -9.80 -5.80
CA PHE A 250 -4.16 -10.44 -7.10
C PHE A 250 -2.90 -11.14 -7.63
N LEU A 251 -1.72 -10.48 -7.60
CA LEU A 251 -0.47 -11.06 -8.09
C LEU A 251 -0.07 -12.33 -7.33
N SER A 252 -0.37 -12.40 -6.04
CA SER A 252 -0.07 -13.59 -5.24
C SER A 252 -0.72 -14.87 -5.77
N ARG A 253 -1.79 -14.74 -6.55
CA ARG A 253 -2.54 -15.85 -7.15
C ARG A 253 -2.11 -16.18 -8.57
N GLN A 254 -1.19 -15.43 -9.15
CA GLN A 254 -0.75 -15.64 -10.53
C GLN A 254 0.41 -16.65 -10.61
N LYS A 255 0.31 -17.57 -11.57
CA LYS A 255 1.39 -18.51 -11.87
C LYS A 255 2.61 -17.78 -12.45
N HIS A 256 2.38 -16.81 -13.33
CA HIS A 256 3.42 -16.00 -13.98
C HIS A 256 3.29 -14.52 -13.60
N LEU A 257 4.40 -13.92 -13.22
CA LEU A 257 4.52 -12.48 -12.96
C LEU A 257 5.12 -11.81 -14.20
N ASN A 258 4.26 -11.28 -15.05
CA ASN A 258 4.62 -10.61 -16.30
C ASN A 258 3.79 -9.33 -16.49
N GLU A 259 4.04 -8.58 -17.54
CA GLU A 259 3.36 -7.33 -17.82
C GLU A 259 1.83 -7.49 -17.89
N LYS A 260 1.32 -8.54 -18.51
CA LYS A 260 -0.12 -8.84 -18.58
C LYS A 260 -0.74 -9.04 -17.20
N SER A 261 -0.06 -9.80 -16.32
CA SER A 261 -0.51 -9.98 -14.93
C SER A 261 -0.42 -8.69 -14.13
N PHE A 262 0.59 -7.85 -14.36
CA PHE A 262 0.74 -6.54 -13.71
C PHE A 262 -0.37 -5.57 -14.12
N ARG A 263 -0.66 -5.45 -15.42
CA ARG A 263 -1.79 -4.64 -15.91
C ARG A 263 -3.13 -5.07 -15.29
N LYS A 264 -3.39 -6.37 -15.20
CA LYS A 264 -4.60 -6.87 -14.54
C LYS A 264 -4.59 -6.62 -13.03
N ALA A 265 -3.43 -6.69 -12.39
CA ALA A 265 -3.26 -6.38 -10.98
C ALA A 265 -3.54 -4.90 -10.68
N THR A 266 -3.15 -3.96 -11.59
CA THR A 266 -3.50 -2.53 -11.42
C THR A 266 -5.01 -2.31 -11.43
N MET A 267 -5.78 -3.07 -12.23
CA MET A 267 -7.23 -2.99 -12.19
C MET A 267 -7.79 -3.41 -10.81
N TYR A 268 -7.30 -4.52 -10.25
CA TYR A 268 -7.72 -4.94 -8.91
C TYR A 268 -7.29 -3.95 -7.82
N GLY A 269 -6.10 -3.37 -7.95
CA GLY A 269 -5.65 -2.27 -7.08
C GLY A 269 -6.60 -1.08 -7.12
N THR A 270 -6.93 -0.59 -8.33
CA THR A 270 -7.87 0.52 -8.54
C THR A 270 -9.25 0.21 -7.95
N ILE A 271 -9.76 -1.00 -8.12
CA ILE A 271 -11.05 -1.43 -7.56
C ILE A 271 -11.00 -1.42 -6.02
N MET A 272 -9.94 -1.93 -5.41
CA MET A 272 -9.84 -1.93 -3.95
C MET A 272 -9.70 -0.52 -3.39
N ALA A 273 -8.95 0.36 -4.07
CA ALA A 273 -8.88 1.78 -3.73
C ALA A 273 -10.24 2.47 -3.86
N SER A 274 -11.00 2.19 -4.94
CA SER A 274 -12.32 2.77 -5.14
C SER A 274 -13.33 2.38 -4.04
N PHE A 275 -13.25 1.16 -3.51
CA PHE A 275 -14.04 0.79 -2.33
C PHE A 275 -13.57 1.48 -1.05
N CYS A 276 -12.26 1.67 -0.89
CA CYS A 276 -11.70 2.30 0.31
C CYS A 276 -12.27 3.70 0.52
N VAL A 277 -12.40 4.49 -0.54
CA VAL A 277 -12.78 5.91 -0.46
C VAL A 277 -14.28 6.15 -0.26
N GLU A 278 -15.13 5.11 -0.38
CA GLU A 278 -16.60 5.23 -0.23
C GLU A 278 -17.07 5.42 1.21
N GLN A 279 -16.22 5.23 2.20
CA GLN A 279 -16.57 5.40 3.62
C GLN A 279 -15.38 5.84 4.45
N LEU A 280 -15.67 6.48 5.58
CA LEU A 280 -14.64 6.90 6.55
C LEU A 280 -13.80 5.73 7.03
N GLY A 281 -12.49 5.84 6.86
CA GLY A 281 -11.53 4.83 7.27
C GLY A 281 -11.72 3.49 6.54
N PRO A 282 -11.37 2.36 7.16
CA PRO A 282 -11.43 1.07 6.51
C PRO A 282 -12.82 0.42 6.52
N LYS A 283 -13.89 1.15 6.90
CA LYS A 283 -15.24 0.59 7.10
C LYS A 283 -15.74 -0.20 5.89
N LYS A 284 -15.59 0.36 4.69
CA LYS A 284 -16.03 -0.32 3.47
C LYS A 284 -15.21 -1.59 3.19
N LEU A 285 -13.90 -1.56 3.40
CA LEU A 285 -13.05 -2.75 3.22
C LEU A 285 -13.41 -3.87 4.21
N ILE A 286 -13.83 -3.52 5.43
CA ILE A 286 -14.27 -4.47 6.46
C ILE A 286 -15.57 -5.18 6.07
N THR A 287 -16.50 -4.47 5.42
CA THR A 287 -17.81 -5.02 5.05
C THR A 287 -17.87 -5.57 3.63
N LEU A 288 -16.80 -5.35 2.86
CA LEU A 288 -16.72 -5.71 1.45
C LEU A 288 -16.85 -7.22 1.23
N LYS A 289 -17.70 -7.60 0.26
CA LYS A 289 -17.88 -8.99 -0.15
C LYS A 289 -17.18 -9.27 -1.49
N ARG A 290 -16.67 -10.47 -1.66
CA ARG A 290 -15.98 -10.89 -2.88
C ARG A 290 -16.81 -10.72 -4.15
N ARG A 291 -18.12 -10.91 -4.06
CA ARG A 291 -19.07 -10.69 -5.16
C ARG A 291 -19.01 -9.23 -5.67
N GLN A 292 -19.00 -8.25 -4.76
CA GLN A 292 -18.93 -6.82 -5.11
C GLN A 292 -17.62 -6.48 -5.85
N ILE A 293 -16.49 -7.06 -5.42
CA ILE A 293 -15.19 -6.89 -6.11
C ILE A 293 -15.30 -7.40 -7.54
N GLN A 294 -15.93 -8.56 -7.76
CA GLN A 294 -16.08 -9.17 -9.08
C GLN A 294 -17.02 -8.39 -9.99
N GLU A 295 -18.12 -7.90 -9.45
CA GLU A 295 -19.09 -7.06 -10.16
C GLU A 295 -18.45 -5.74 -10.60
N ARG A 296 -17.70 -5.07 -9.68
CA ARG A 296 -16.98 -3.83 -10.02
C ARG A 296 -15.87 -4.09 -11.04
N PHE A 297 -15.16 -5.20 -10.94
CA PHE A 297 -14.17 -5.60 -11.95
C PHE A 297 -14.80 -5.78 -13.33
N LYS A 298 -15.97 -6.44 -13.42
CA LYS A 298 -16.68 -6.60 -14.69
C LYS A 298 -17.11 -5.25 -15.27
N LYS A 299 -17.66 -4.34 -14.44
CA LYS A 299 -18.03 -2.98 -14.85
C LYS A 299 -16.78 -2.23 -15.36
N PHE A 300 -15.69 -2.23 -14.58
CA PHE A 300 -14.46 -1.54 -14.93
C PHE A 300 -13.86 -2.06 -16.24
N LYS A 301 -13.85 -3.37 -16.45
CA LYS A 301 -13.36 -3.97 -17.70
C LYS A 301 -14.14 -3.51 -18.93
N LYS A 302 -15.46 -3.34 -18.82
CA LYS A 302 -16.29 -2.86 -19.93
C LYS A 302 -15.93 -1.45 -20.40
N LEU A 303 -15.41 -0.59 -19.51
CA LEU A 303 -14.98 0.77 -19.86
C LEU A 303 -13.75 0.79 -20.80
N PHE A 304 -13.00 -0.32 -20.90
CA PHE A 304 -11.81 -0.47 -21.75
C PHE A 304 -12.00 -1.46 -22.89
N ALA A 305 -13.14 -2.13 -22.97
CA ALA A 305 -13.49 -2.90 -24.14
C ALA A 305 -13.83 -1.88 -25.24
N LEU A 306 -12.83 -1.39 -25.93
CA LEU A 306 -13.03 -0.84 -27.26
C LEU A 306 -13.65 -1.95 -28.08
N ILE A 307 -14.76 -1.65 -28.67
CA ILE A 307 -15.66 -2.38 -29.55
C ILE A 307 -14.94 -3.41 -30.40
#